data_a9ff4d565d7bce142626df2374822933
#
_entry.id   a9ff4d565d7bce142626df2374822933
#
_cell.length_a   1.000
_cell.length_b   1.000
_cell.length_c   1.000
_cell.angle_alpha   90.00
_cell.angle_beta   90.00
_cell.angle_gamma   90.00
#
_symmetry.space_group_name_H-M   'P 1'
#
loop_
_entity.id
_entity.type
_entity.pdbx_description
1 polymer ?
#
loop_
_entity_poly.entity_id
_entity_poly.type
_entity_poly.pdbx_seq_one_letter_code
_entity_poly.pdbx_strand_id
1 'polypeptide(L)'
;MIEKFGICLEPLTLETAMLVREWRNSPKVSHFMDFKAKISKDQQKLWFESTVLSKNDYFAIIKDLIPIGLIHLDRFDTKNKSAYAGLFIGNEEFEGTGIAFKASLALLEYAFEELKLETIFAKVHKENIVAIAYNKNLGFEYDGAELGPFQRLKIDVPSFNSKRSFLLNLLSL
;
A
#
# COMPACT_ATOMS: atom_id res chain seq x y z
N MET A 1 2.88 13.97 -5.31
CA MET A 1 2.21 14.23 -4.01
C MET A 1 0.71 14.16 -4.23
N ILE A 2 -0.01 13.41 -3.39
CA ILE A 2 -1.47 13.22 -3.48
C ILE A 2 -2.06 13.65 -2.13
N GLU A 3 -2.84 14.72 -2.14
CA GLU A 3 -3.48 15.25 -0.93
C GLU A 3 -4.99 15.01 -1.01
N LYS A 4 -5.49 14.06 -0.24
CA LYS A 4 -6.92 13.67 -0.21
C LYS A 4 -7.31 13.14 1.18
N PHE A 5 -8.56 13.28 1.53
CA PHE A 5 -9.17 12.66 2.72
C PHE A 5 -8.48 13.02 4.06
N GLY A 6 -7.85 14.21 4.13
CA GLY A 6 -7.15 14.68 5.31
C GLY A 6 -5.84 13.96 5.61
N ILE A 7 -5.23 13.37 4.58
CA ILE A 7 -3.88 12.80 4.56
C ILE A 7 -3.11 13.30 3.34
N CYS A 8 -1.80 13.16 3.36
CA CYS A 8 -0.95 13.37 2.21
C CYS A 8 -0.12 12.11 1.91
N LEU A 9 -0.05 11.70 0.64
CA LEU A 9 0.88 10.70 0.15
C LEU A 9 2.05 11.44 -0.49
N GLU A 10 3.16 11.52 0.20
CA GLU A 10 4.37 12.19 -0.28
C GLU A 10 5.32 11.18 -0.92
N PRO A 11 5.94 11.52 -2.08
CA PRO A 11 6.99 10.66 -2.64
C PRO A 11 8.04 10.34 -1.58
N LEU A 12 8.43 9.08 -1.51
CA LEU A 12 9.37 8.62 -0.49
C LEU A 12 10.74 9.30 -0.71
N THR A 13 11.28 9.90 0.35
CA THR A 13 12.64 10.44 0.40
C THR A 13 13.58 9.43 1.07
N LEU A 14 14.90 9.65 0.98
CA LEU A 14 15.85 8.79 1.68
C LEU A 14 15.63 8.84 3.22
N GLU A 15 15.28 9.99 3.76
CA GLU A 15 14.99 10.16 5.18
C GLU A 15 13.78 9.32 5.61
N THR A 16 12.66 9.48 4.91
CA THR A 16 11.45 8.68 5.19
C THR A 16 11.66 7.20 4.89
N ALA A 17 12.50 6.84 3.91
CA ALA A 17 12.88 5.46 3.65
C ALA A 17 13.66 4.83 4.83
N MET A 18 14.47 5.60 5.56
CA MET A 18 15.14 5.10 6.77
C MET A 18 14.16 4.85 7.90
N LEU A 19 13.13 5.69 8.05
CA LEU A 19 12.04 5.45 8.99
C LEU A 19 11.24 4.19 8.61
N VAL A 20 10.91 4.03 7.33
CA VAL A 20 10.27 2.82 6.78
C VAL A 20 11.07 1.56 7.13
N ARG A 21 12.41 1.61 7.06
CA ARG A 21 13.29 0.50 7.46
C ARG A 21 13.11 0.14 8.93
N GLU A 22 12.99 1.11 9.82
CA GLU A 22 12.79 0.86 11.26
C GLU A 22 11.48 0.11 11.49
N TRP A 23 10.40 0.56 10.88
CA TRP A 23 9.12 -0.13 10.93
C TRP A 23 9.19 -1.55 10.34
N ARG A 24 9.83 -1.70 9.16
CA ARG A 24 10.01 -3.00 8.51
C ARG A 24 10.80 -4.00 9.34
N ASN A 25 11.73 -3.52 10.16
CA ASN A 25 12.52 -4.34 11.08
C ASN A 25 11.79 -4.67 12.39
N SER A 26 10.64 -4.07 12.66
CA SER A 26 9.82 -4.43 13.82
C SER A 26 9.17 -5.80 13.60
N PRO A 27 9.04 -6.64 14.64
CA PRO A 27 8.38 -7.94 14.54
C PRO A 27 6.96 -7.84 13.98
N LYS A 28 6.24 -6.80 14.33
CA LYS A 28 4.86 -6.54 13.94
C LYS A 28 4.70 -6.42 12.42
N VAL A 29 5.55 -5.63 11.79
CA VAL A 29 5.49 -5.42 10.33
C VAL A 29 6.16 -6.58 9.60
N SER A 30 7.31 -7.09 10.08
CA SER A 30 8.07 -8.14 9.38
C SER A 30 7.39 -9.50 9.37
N HIS A 31 6.46 -9.77 10.31
CA HIS A 31 5.85 -11.09 10.50
C HIS A 31 5.22 -11.66 9.22
N PHE A 32 4.49 -10.85 8.48
CA PHE A 32 3.80 -11.25 7.24
C PHE A 32 4.51 -10.82 5.95
N MET A 33 5.74 -10.32 6.05
CA MET A 33 6.50 -9.91 4.87
C MET A 33 7.24 -11.09 4.23
N ASP A 34 7.45 -11.01 2.91
CA ASP A 34 8.28 -11.98 2.16
C ASP A 34 9.70 -12.06 2.71
N PHE A 35 10.31 -10.89 2.89
CA PHE A 35 11.67 -10.77 3.41
C PHE A 35 11.60 -10.49 4.92
N LYS A 36 11.97 -11.49 5.71
CA LYS A 36 11.91 -11.47 7.17
C LYS A 36 13.24 -11.11 7.84
N ALA A 37 14.35 -11.13 7.09
CA ALA A 37 15.65 -10.77 7.64
C ALA A 37 15.73 -9.27 7.97
N LYS A 38 16.55 -8.93 8.95
CA LYS A 38 16.77 -7.55 9.36
C LYS A 38 17.45 -6.76 8.23
N ILE A 39 16.86 -5.65 7.86
CA ILE A 39 17.34 -4.77 6.79
C ILE A 39 18.39 -3.82 7.38
N SER A 40 19.62 -3.82 6.83
CA SER A 40 20.65 -2.86 7.21
C SER A 40 20.39 -1.48 6.59
N LYS A 41 21.08 -0.44 7.08
CA LYS A 41 21.00 0.91 6.49
C LYS A 41 21.47 0.92 5.04
N ASP A 42 22.54 0.18 4.72
CA ASP A 42 23.09 0.12 3.36
C ASP A 42 22.14 -0.60 2.40
N GLN A 43 21.51 -1.70 2.84
CA GLN A 43 20.48 -2.39 2.07
C GLN A 43 19.28 -1.47 1.79
N GLN A 44 18.84 -0.70 2.77
CA GLN A 44 17.73 0.24 2.59
C GLN A 44 18.09 1.36 1.61
N LYS A 45 19.32 1.88 1.67
CA LYS A 45 19.80 2.89 0.75
C LYS A 45 19.85 2.36 -0.68
N LEU A 46 20.43 1.17 -0.89
CA LEU A 46 20.46 0.50 -2.20
C LEU A 46 19.05 0.25 -2.74
N TRP A 47 18.13 -0.21 -1.90
CA TRP A 47 16.74 -0.38 -2.28
C TRP A 47 16.09 0.95 -2.70
N PHE A 48 16.31 2.01 -1.96
CA PHE A 48 15.79 3.34 -2.29
C PHE A 48 16.33 3.81 -3.65
N GLU A 49 17.61 3.71 -3.88
CA GLU A 49 18.28 4.14 -5.12
C GLU A 49 17.84 3.28 -6.33
N SER A 50 17.74 1.97 -6.17
CA SER A 50 17.42 1.05 -7.27
C SER A 50 15.92 0.88 -7.54
N THR A 51 15.08 1.00 -6.53
CA THR A 51 13.65 0.69 -6.61
C THR A 51 12.79 1.93 -6.57
N VAL A 52 12.99 2.81 -5.58
CA VAL A 52 12.15 3.99 -5.38
C VAL A 52 12.42 5.05 -6.44
N LEU A 53 13.69 5.27 -6.80
CA LEU A 53 14.06 6.22 -7.85
C LEU A 53 13.83 5.67 -9.27
N SER A 54 13.39 4.43 -9.41
CA SER A 54 12.97 3.84 -10.68
C SER A 54 11.49 4.17 -10.97
N LYS A 55 10.87 3.43 -11.89
CA LYS A 55 9.47 3.68 -12.29
C LYS A 55 8.43 3.08 -11.33
N ASN A 56 8.65 3.18 -10.02
CA ASN A 56 7.71 2.72 -9.00
C ASN A 56 7.25 3.89 -8.14
N ASP A 57 5.99 3.86 -7.73
CA ASP A 57 5.39 4.89 -6.91
C ASP A 57 5.38 4.46 -5.44
N TYR A 58 6.36 4.93 -4.67
CA TYR A 58 6.45 4.72 -3.23
C TYR A 58 6.18 6.03 -2.50
N PHE A 59 5.22 6.02 -1.58
CA PHE A 59 4.80 7.20 -0.83
C PHE A 59 4.88 6.94 0.68
N ALA A 60 5.39 7.92 1.40
CA ALA A 60 5.13 8.04 2.82
C ALA A 60 3.69 8.51 3.04
N ILE A 61 2.97 7.86 3.94
CA ILE A 61 1.65 8.34 4.40
C ILE A 61 1.90 9.38 5.48
N ILE A 62 1.46 10.61 5.24
CA ILE A 62 1.63 11.73 6.14
C ILE A 62 0.29 12.12 6.75
N LYS A 63 0.24 12.26 8.07
CA LYS A 63 -0.91 12.80 8.82
C LYS A 63 -0.39 13.86 9.79
N ASP A 64 -0.97 15.07 9.71
CA ASP A 64 -0.60 16.20 10.56
C ASP A 64 0.93 16.44 10.59
N LEU A 65 1.56 16.42 9.39
CA LEU A 65 3.00 16.55 9.15
C LEU A 65 3.87 15.39 9.69
N ILE A 66 3.27 14.32 10.18
CA ILE A 66 3.98 13.17 10.74
C ILE A 66 3.93 12.01 9.75
N PRO A 67 5.07 11.41 9.35
CA PRO A 67 5.08 10.16 8.62
C PRO A 67 4.55 9.02 9.50
N ILE A 68 3.54 8.28 9.00
CA ILE A 68 2.85 7.25 9.79
C ILE A 68 2.89 5.86 9.16
N GLY A 69 3.30 5.76 7.90
CA GLY A 69 3.32 4.49 7.18
C GLY A 69 3.88 4.62 5.78
N LEU A 70 3.82 3.53 5.05
CA LEU A 70 4.21 3.41 3.65
C LEU A 70 3.04 2.89 2.84
N ILE A 71 2.84 3.44 1.64
CA ILE A 71 1.95 2.90 0.61
C ILE A 71 2.65 2.97 -0.75
N HIS A 72 2.39 2.01 -1.64
CA HIS A 72 3.07 1.99 -2.92
C HIS A 72 2.24 1.34 -4.04
N LEU A 73 2.62 1.68 -5.28
CA LEU A 73 2.37 0.91 -6.49
C LEU A 73 3.72 0.47 -7.07
N ASP A 74 3.88 -0.81 -7.35
CA ASP A 74 5.07 -1.36 -8.00
C ASP A 74 4.71 -2.39 -9.07
N ARG A 75 5.73 -2.95 -9.74
CA ARG A 75 5.56 -3.99 -10.75
C ARG A 75 4.52 -3.61 -11.82
N PHE A 76 4.67 -2.41 -12.36
CA PHE A 76 3.80 -1.90 -13.41
C PHE A 76 3.89 -2.77 -14.67
N ASP A 77 2.74 -3.25 -15.14
CA ASP A 77 2.56 -3.91 -16.43
C ASP A 77 1.79 -2.97 -17.35
N THR A 78 2.52 -2.26 -18.19
CA THR A 78 1.92 -1.27 -19.13
C THR A 78 1.05 -1.92 -20.18
N LYS A 79 1.33 -3.18 -20.58
CA LYS A 79 0.54 -3.92 -21.56
C LYS A 79 -0.83 -4.30 -21.00
N ASN A 80 -0.87 -4.76 -19.77
CA ASN A 80 -2.09 -5.17 -19.08
C ASN A 80 -2.67 -4.06 -18.19
N LYS A 81 -2.10 -2.85 -18.24
CA LYS A 81 -2.50 -1.69 -17.44
C LYS A 81 -2.74 -2.05 -15.97
N SER A 82 -1.76 -2.71 -15.38
CA SER A 82 -1.87 -3.20 -14.01
C SER A 82 -0.64 -2.89 -13.18
N ALA A 83 -0.79 -2.92 -11.85
CA ALA A 83 0.29 -2.79 -10.89
C ALA A 83 -0.04 -3.56 -9.62
N TYR A 84 0.93 -3.71 -8.74
CA TYR A 84 0.72 -4.21 -7.39
C TYR A 84 0.69 -3.06 -6.40
N ALA A 85 -0.25 -3.11 -5.47
CA ALA A 85 -0.34 -2.20 -4.35
C ALA A 85 0.01 -2.90 -3.04
N GLY A 86 0.59 -2.13 -2.13
CA GLY A 86 0.82 -2.58 -0.76
C GLY A 86 0.91 -1.40 0.19
N LEU A 87 0.55 -1.64 1.45
CA LEU A 87 0.72 -0.65 2.50
C LEU A 87 0.99 -1.29 3.85
N PHE A 88 1.54 -0.51 4.76
CA PHE A 88 1.47 -0.75 6.20
C PHE A 88 1.49 0.59 6.95
N ILE A 89 0.86 0.58 8.13
CA ILE A 89 0.98 1.66 9.11
C ILE A 89 2.11 1.27 10.06
N GLY A 90 3.10 2.14 10.19
CA GLY A 90 4.28 1.93 11.04
C GLY A 90 4.17 2.62 12.39
N ASN A 91 3.42 3.72 12.47
CA ASN A 91 3.12 4.40 13.73
C ASN A 91 1.86 3.82 14.35
N GLU A 92 2.01 3.14 15.49
CA GLU A 92 0.95 2.40 16.17
C GLU A 92 -0.22 3.27 16.64
N GLU A 93 0.00 4.56 16.91
CA GLU A 93 -1.05 5.49 17.32
C GLU A 93 -2.15 5.66 16.26
N PHE A 94 -1.82 5.39 15.00
CA PHE A 94 -2.74 5.51 13.88
C PHE A 94 -3.38 4.21 13.42
N GLU A 95 -3.08 3.10 14.10
CA GLU A 95 -3.71 1.82 13.79
C GLU A 95 -5.18 1.81 14.22
N GLY A 96 -6.03 1.18 13.41
CA GLY A 96 -7.47 1.09 13.70
C GLY A 96 -8.25 2.41 13.52
N THR A 97 -7.59 3.51 13.18
CA THR A 97 -8.22 4.84 13.03
C THR A 97 -8.92 5.05 11.67
N GLY A 98 -8.90 4.05 10.78
CA GLY A 98 -9.43 4.19 9.42
C GLY A 98 -8.46 4.87 8.43
N ILE A 99 -7.30 5.34 8.89
CA ILE A 99 -6.35 6.11 8.05
C ILE A 99 -5.78 5.26 6.91
N ALA A 100 -5.60 3.96 7.12
CA ALA A 100 -5.18 3.03 6.08
C ALA A 100 -6.19 2.99 4.92
N PHE A 101 -7.49 2.99 5.21
CA PHE A 101 -8.54 3.06 4.18
C PHE A 101 -8.48 4.37 3.40
N LYS A 102 -8.26 5.51 4.09
CA LYS A 102 -8.10 6.82 3.45
C LYS A 102 -6.91 6.82 2.48
N ALA A 103 -5.77 6.27 2.91
CA ALA A 103 -4.58 6.14 2.09
C ALA A 103 -4.81 5.23 0.87
N SER A 104 -5.46 4.08 1.06
CA SER A 104 -5.78 3.18 -0.06
C SER A 104 -6.79 3.78 -1.02
N LEU A 105 -7.82 4.48 -0.56
CA LEU A 105 -8.74 5.20 -1.44
C LEU A 105 -8.01 6.23 -2.30
N ALA A 106 -7.15 7.04 -1.69
CA ALA A 106 -6.36 8.04 -2.41
C ALA A 106 -5.44 7.42 -3.46
N LEU A 107 -4.77 6.30 -3.12
CA LEU A 107 -3.90 5.58 -4.05
C LEU A 107 -4.69 4.91 -5.18
N LEU A 108 -5.85 4.29 -4.89
CA LEU A 108 -6.67 3.63 -5.91
C LEU A 108 -7.30 4.65 -6.88
N GLU A 109 -7.75 5.81 -6.38
CA GLU A 109 -8.18 6.92 -7.25
C GLU A 109 -7.04 7.39 -8.17
N TYR A 110 -5.85 7.60 -7.63
CA TYR A 110 -4.66 7.94 -8.42
C TYR A 110 -4.36 6.87 -9.48
N ALA A 111 -4.38 5.60 -9.09
CA ALA A 111 -4.10 4.50 -10.00
C ALA A 111 -5.10 4.41 -11.16
N PHE A 112 -6.39 4.51 -10.87
CA PHE A 112 -7.44 4.35 -11.86
C PHE A 112 -7.73 5.64 -12.65
N GLU A 113 -7.74 6.79 -11.97
CA GLU A 113 -8.14 8.06 -12.59
C GLU A 113 -6.97 8.79 -13.26
N GLU A 114 -5.75 8.75 -12.69
CA GLU A 114 -4.60 9.48 -13.22
C GLU A 114 -3.69 8.57 -14.06
N LEU A 115 -3.28 7.40 -13.51
CA LEU A 115 -2.42 6.46 -14.23
C LEU A 115 -3.17 5.60 -15.26
N LYS A 116 -4.52 5.63 -15.26
CA LYS A 116 -5.38 4.86 -16.19
C LYS A 116 -5.12 3.35 -16.13
N LEU A 117 -4.75 2.86 -14.95
CA LEU A 117 -4.65 1.42 -14.72
C LEU A 117 -6.05 0.79 -14.73
N GLU A 118 -6.14 -0.48 -15.13
CA GLU A 118 -7.40 -1.21 -15.19
C GLU A 118 -7.54 -2.23 -14.06
N THR A 119 -6.41 -2.71 -13.54
CA THR A 119 -6.37 -3.72 -12.46
C THR A 119 -5.24 -3.43 -11.47
N ILE A 120 -5.56 -3.50 -10.19
CA ILE A 120 -4.57 -3.46 -9.11
C ILE A 120 -4.56 -4.80 -8.39
N PHE A 121 -3.38 -5.33 -8.18
CA PHE A 121 -3.15 -6.56 -7.42
C PHE A 121 -2.65 -6.25 -6.01
N ALA A 122 -2.96 -7.13 -5.07
CA ALA A 122 -2.36 -7.16 -3.74
C ALA A 122 -1.85 -8.58 -3.44
N LYS A 123 -0.65 -8.68 -2.90
CA LYS A 123 -0.05 -9.94 -2.45
C LYS A 123 -0.16 -10.02 -0.93
N VAL A 124 -0.95 -10.95 -0.40
CA VAL A 124 -1.27 -11.04 1.02
C VAL A 124 -0.93 -12.43 1.56
N HIS A 125 -0.24 -12.48 2.70
CA HIS A 125 0.05 -13.76 3.37
C HIS A 125 -1.25 -14.44 3.79
N LYS A 126 -1.41 -15.75 3.52
CA LYS A 126 -2.65 -16.51 3.75
C LYS A 126 -3.12 -16.49 5.20
N GLU A 127 -2.19 -16.38 6.15
CA GLU A 127 -2.48 -16.29 7.58
C GLU A 127 -2.77 -14.86 8.06
N ASN A 128 -2.53 -13.83 7.23
CA ASN A 128 -2.84 -12.45 7.58
C ASN A 128 -4.31 -12.14 7.36
N ILE A 129 -5.15 -12.70 8.24
CA ILE A 129 -6.61 -12.57 8.15
C ILE A 129 -7.05 -11.10 8.20
N VAL A 130 -6.36 -10.27 8.97
CA VAL A 130 -6.65 -8.83 9.07
C VAL A 130 -6.43 -8.14 7.72
N ALA A 131 -5.29 -8.38 7.07
CA ALA A 131 -5.02 -7.80 5.76
C ALA A 131 -5.95 -8.35 4.67
N ILE A 132 -6.34 -9.63 4.74
CA ILE A 132 -7.31 -10.23 3.83
C ILE A 132 -8.68 -9.53 3.97
N ALA A 133 -9.18 -9.38 5.19
CA ALA A 133 -10.45 -8.69 5.47
C ALA A 133 -10.39 -7.22 5.05
N TYR A 134 -9.27 -6.55 5.34
CA TYR A 134 -9.02 -5.18 4.92
C TYR A 134 -9.14 -4.99 3.40
N ASN A 135 -8.43 -5.82 2.62
CA ASN A 135 -8.48 -5.75 1.16
C ASN A 135 -9.88 -6.08 0.61
N LYS A 136 -10.59 -7.06 1.19
CA LYS A 136 -11.98 -7.36 0.81
C LYS A 136 -12.92 -6.18 1.06
N ASN A 137 -12.74 -5.45 2.15
CA ASN A 137 -13.53 -4.25 2.43
C ASN A 137 -13.25 -3.13 1.42
N LEU A 138 -12.05 -3.03 0.87
CA LEU A 138 -11.72 -2.13 -0.24
C LEU A 138 -12.34 -2.57 -1.58
N GLY A 139 -12.78 -3.82 -1.70
CA GLY A 139 -13.33 -4.39 -2.93
C GLY A 139 -12.39 -5.32 -3.68
N PHE A 140 -11.24 -5.67 -3.10
CA PHE A 140 -10.39 -6.71 -3.66
C PHE A 140 -11.02 -8.10 -3.51
N GLU A 141 -10.85 -8.93 -4.52
CA GLU A 141 -11.29 -10.31 -4.54
C GLU A 141 -10.12 -11.26 -4.84
N TYR A 142 -10.22 -12.50 -4.35
CA TYR A 142 -9.23 -13.53 -4.67
C TYR A 142 -9.33 -13.92 -6.15
N ASP A 143 -8.21 -13.90 -6.86
CA ASP A 143 -8.18 -14.16 -8.30
C ASP A 143 -7.74 -15.58 -8.68
N GLY A 144 -7.63 -16.46 -7.70
CA GLY A 144 -7.24 -17.86 -7.90
C GLY A 144 -5.73 -18.12 -7.90
N ALA A 145 -4.89 -17.07 -7.85
CA ALA A 145 -3.44 -17.26 -7.89
C ALA A 145 -2.84 -17.45 -6.49
N GLU A 146 -2.10 -18.54 -6.35
CA GLU A 146 -1.33 -18.84 -5.14
C GLU A 146 0.17 -18.59 -5.37
N LEU A 147 0.80 -17.92 -4.44
CA LEU A 147 2.21 -17.50 -4.49
C LEU A 147 2.95 -18.03 -3.25
N GLY A 148 3.03 -19.36 -3.13
CA GLY A 148 3.55 -20.02 -1.93
C GLY A 148 2.70 -19.74 -0.68
N PRO A 149 3.26 -19.14 0.39
CA PRO A 149 2.49 -18.78 1.57
C PRO A 149 1.58 -17.57 1.37
N PHE A 150 1.59 -16.96 0.19
CA PHE A 150 0.78 -15.79 -0.16
C PHE A 150 -0.34 -16.18 -1.13
N GLN A 151 -1.38 -15.38 -1.13
CA GLN A 151 -2.43 -15.35 -2.14
C GLN A 151 -2.45 -14.00 -2.84
N ARG A 152 -2.91 -13.98 -4.08
CA ARG A 152 -3.10 -12.76 -4.83
C ARG A 152 -4.58 -12.34 -4.78
N LEU A 153 -4.80 -11.08 -4.48
CA LEU A 153 -6.10 -10.43 -4.59
C LEU A 153 -6.03 -9.41 -5.72
N LYS A 154 -7.16 -9.10 -6.34
CA LYS A 154 -7.27 -8.09 -7.39
C LYS A 154 -8.50 -7.21 -7.18
N ILE A 155 -8.41 -5.99 -7.68
CA ILE A 155 -9.52 -5.05 -7.80
C ILE A 155 -9.45 -4.41 -9.19
N ASP A 156 -10.59 -4.22 -9.82
CA ASP A 156 -10.74 -3.49 -11.08
C ASP A 156 -11.58 -2.22 -10.89
N VAL A 157 -11.69 -1.41 -11.93
CA VAL A 157 -12.43 -0.15 -11.90
C VAL A 157 -13.90 -0.34 -11.52
N PRO A 158 -14.66 -1.31 -12.07
CA PRO A 158 -16.05 -1.54 -11.64
C PRO A 158 -16.19 -1.90 -10.16
N SER A 159 -15.35 -2.81 -9.66
CA SER A 159 -15.35 -3.23 -8.25
C SER A 159 -15.01 -2.07 -7.32
N PHE A 160 -14.02 -1.26 -7.68
CA PHE A 160 -13.65 -0.05 -6.95
C PHE A 160 -14.81 0.93 -6.88
N ASN A 161 -15.43 1.27 -8.00
CA ASN A 161 -16.54 2.20 -8.07
C ASN A 161 -17.74 1.75 -7.23
N SER A 162 -18.02 0.46 -7.21
CA SER A 162 -19.12 -0.10 -6.40
C SER A 162 -18.87 0.05 -4.89
N LYS A 163 -17.61 0.01 -4.44
CA LYS A 163 -17.24 0.12 -3.02
C LYS A 163 -16.92 1.53 -2.57
N ARG A 164 -16.47 2.38 -3.49
CA ARG A 164 -16.00 3.74 -3.20
C ARG A 164 -17.04 4.56 -2.43
N SER A 165 -18.29 4.62 -2.90
CA SER A 165 -19.33 5.40 -2.23
C SER A 165 -19.63 4.91 -0.80
N PHE A 166 -19.64 3.59 -0.60
CA PHE A 166 -19.79 3.02 0.73
C PHE A 166 -18.63 3.41 1.66
N LEU A 167 -17.38 3.32 1.17
CA LEU A 167 -16.19 3.66 1.95
C LEU A 167 -16.14 5.16 2.29
N LEU A 168 -16.50 6.04 1.35
CA LEU A 168 -16.59 7.48 1.61
C LEU A 168 -17.60 7.78 2.74
N ASN A 169 -18.77 7.18 2.69
CA ASN A 169 -19.77 7.32 3.75
C ASN A 169 -19.29 6.78 5.11
N LEU A 170 -18.65 5.58 5.10
CA LEU A 170 -18.13 4.95 6.31
C LEU A 170 -17.04 5.79 6.98
N LEU A 171 -16.22 6.47 6.20
CA LEU A 171 -15.11 7.29 6.67
C LEU A 171 -15.49 8.75 6.90
N SER A 172 -16.77 9.08 6.71
CA SER A 172 -17.33 10.47 6.84
C SER A 172 -16.57 11.46 5.94
N LEU A 173 -16.36 11.11 4.67
CA LEU A 173 -15.59 11.85 3.66
C LEU A 173 -16.50 12.45 2.57
#